data_ccf4d376621d826320c0d2abc36ac78a
#
_entry.id   ccf4d376621d826320c0d2abc36ac78a
#
_cell.length_a   1.000
_cell.length_b   1.000
_cell.length_c   1.000
_cell.angle_alpha   90.00
_cell.angle_beta   90.00
_cell.angle_gamma   90.00
#
_symmetry.space_group_name_H-M   'P 1'
#
loop_
_entity.id
_entity.type
_entity.pdbx_description
1 polymer ?
#
loop_
_entity_poly.entity_id
_entity_poly.type
_entity_poly.pdbx_seq_one_letter_code
_entity_poly.pdbx_strand_id
1 'polypeptide(L)'
;MTSIFTKIIDXEIPSEKIYEDEYIIAIYDIHPQAKTHILIIPKKEIPTINDLQESDRELIXNMFLVAKNIALDLGIQEAYKLRFNVXEKAGQEIFHIHLHLTSEI
;
A
#
# COMPACT_ATOMS: atom_id res chain seq x y z
N MET A 1 -4.71 -9.93 16.87
CA MET A 1 -5.63 -9.90 15.73
C MET A 1 -4.89 -9.49 14.47
N THR A 2 -5.17 -10.19 13.39
CA THR A 2 -4.54 -9.84 12.11
C THR A 2 -5.39 -8.82 11.37
N SER A 3 -4.73 -7.97 10.58
CA SER A 3 -5.43 -6.99 9.78
C SER A 3 -6.12 -7.67 8.60
N ILE A 4 -7.07 -6.96 8.00
CA ILE A 4 -7.72 -7.45 6.79
C ILE A 4 -6.69 -7.63 5.68
N PHE A 5 -5.63 -6.81 5.67
CA PHE A 5 -4.59 -6.96 4.66
C PHE A 5 -3.80 -8.24 4.85
N THR A 6 -3.53 -8.64 6.11
CA THR A 6 -2.87 -9.91 6.35
C THR A 6 -3.73 -11.06 5.83
N LYS A 7 -5.05 -10.97 5.98
CA LYS A 7 -5.93 -12.00 5.45
C LYS A 7 -5.89 -12.06 3.93
N ILE A 8 -5.74 -10.92 3.27
CA ILE A 8 -5.58 -10.89 1.82
C ILE A 8 -4.23 -11.49 1.42
N ILE A 9 -3.19 -11.14 2.15
CA ILE A 9 -1.84 -11.66 1.90
C ILE A 9 -1.83 -13.17 2.00
N ASP A 10 -2.54 -13.71 2.98
CA ASP A 10 -2.59 -15.14 3.22
C ASP A 10 -3.60 -15.89 2.34
N UNK A 11 -4.36 -14.96 1.63
CA UNK A 11 -5.19 -15.55 0.84
C UNK A 11 -6.41 -15.98 1.36
N GLU A 12 -6.67 -15.65 2.51
CA GLU A 12 -7.93 -16.01 3.16
C GLU A 12 -9.09 -15.20 2.61
N ILE A 13 -8.82 -13.99 2.16
CA ILE A 13 -9.81 -13.13 1.51
C ILE A 13 -9.32 -12.86 0.09
N PRO A 14 -10.13 -13.15 -0.92
CA PRO A 14 -9.69 -12.90 -2.29
C PRO A 14 -9.56 -11.42 -2.59
N SER A 15 -8.58 -11.08 -3.40
CA SER A 15 -8.36 -9.72 -3.86
C SER A 15 -7.53 -9.78 -5.13
N GLU A 16 -7.74 -8.78 -6.00
CA GLU A 16 -6.96 -8.72 -7.22
C GLU A 16 -5.61 -8.08 -6.91
N LYS A 17 -4.57 -8.89 -6.90
CA LYS A 17 -3.22 -8.40 -6.66
C LYS A 17 -2.60 -8.03 -8.00
N ILE A 18 -2.15 -6.78 -8.10
CA ILE A 18 -1.49 -6.32 -9.32
C ILE A 18 0.02 -6.41 -9.20
N TYR A 19 0.52 -6.71 -8.02
CA TYR A 19 1.95 -6.90 -7.77
C TYR A 19 2.10 -7.74 -6.51
N GLU A 20 3.08 -8.61 -6.51
CA GLU A 20 3.43 -9.36 -5.30
C GLU A 20 4.86 -9.82 -5.38
N ASP A 21 5.60 -9.62 -4.29
CA ASP A 21 6.89 -10.26 -4.13
C ASP A 21 6.97 -10.81 -2.70
N GLU A 22 8.16 -11.17 -2.26
CA GLU A 22 8.31 -11.81 -0.96
C GLU A 22 7.83 -10.92 0.18
N TYR A 23 7.92 -9.59 0.03
CA TYR A 23 7.71 -8.66 1.14
C TYR A 23 6.54 -7.71 0.95
N ILE A 24 6.01 -7.57 -0.25
CA ILE A 24 5.08 -6.50 -0.59
C ILE A 24 4.01 -7.02 -1.53
N ILE A 25 2.76 -6.56 -1.33
CA ILE A 25 1.70 -6.74 -2.33
C ILE A 25 1.16 -5.37 -2.72
N ALA A 26 0.50 -5.32 -3.87
CA ALA A 26 -0.26 -4.13 -4.25
C ALA A 26 -1.61 -4.57 -4.80
N ILE A 27 -2.66 -3.88 -4.38
CA ILE A 27 -4.04 -4.19 -4.76
C ILE A 27 -4.76 -2.90 -5.10
N TYR A 28 -5.86 -3.01 -5.86
CA TYR A 28 -6.74 -1.87 -6.04
C TYR A 28 -7.58 -1.66 -4.79
N ASP A 29 -7.78 -0.39 -4.41
CA ASP A 29 -8.69 -0.07 -3.32
C ASP A 29 -10.11 -0.34 -3.78
N ILE A 30 -10.91 -1.06 -2.98
CA ILE A 30 -12.29 -1.38 -3.36
C ILE A 30 -13.22 -0.18 -3.22
N HIS A 31 -12.77 0.88 -2.56
CA HIS A 31 -13.51 2.14 -2.45
C HIS A 31 -12.63 3.27 -2.98
N PRO A 32 -12.38 3.28 -4.29
CA PRO A 32 -11.38 4.21 -4.84
C PRO A 32 -11.80 5.66 -4.66
N GLN A 33 -10.82 6.50 -4.35
CA GLN A 33 -11.02 7.93 -4.17
C GLN A 33 -10.47 8.72 -5.36
N ALA A 34 -10.06 8.03 -6.42
CA ALA A 34 -9.49 8.64 -7.60
C ALA A 34 -9.70 7.69 -8.76
N LYS A 35 -9.45 8.15 -9.96
CA LYS A 35 -9.56 7.30 -11.15
C LYS A 35 -8.72 6.05 -11.02
N THR A 36 -7.50 6.20 -10.49
CA THR A 36 -6.65 5.08 -10.11
C THR A 36 -6.38 5.19 -8.62
N HIS A 37 -6.62 4.13 -7.87
CA HIS A 37 -6.33 4.12 -6.43
C HIS A 37 -5.83 2.75 -6.05
N ILE A 38 -4.54 2.68 -5.75
CA ILE A 38 -3.84 1.44 -5.47
C ILE A 38 -3.23 1.54 -4.08
N LEU A 39 -3.21 0.41 -3.38
CA LEU A 39 -2.61 0.30 -2.06
C LEU A 39 -1.37 -0.59 -2.18
N ILE A 40 -0.23 -0.08 -1.75
CA ILE A 40 1.01 -0.85 -1.67
C ILE A 40 1.19 -1.21 -0.19
N ILE A 41 1.25 -2.51 0.10
CA ILE A 41 1.11 -3.02 1.45
C ILE A 41 2.26 -3.96 1.77
N PRO A 42 3.00 -3.72 2.87
CA PRO A 42 4.04 -4.68 3.26
C PRO A 42 3.39 -5.91 3.87
N LYS A 43 3.98 -7.08 3.64
CA LYS A 43 3.45 -8.30 4.26
C LYS A 43 3.64 -8.29 5.76
N LYS A 44 4.71 -7.64 6.25
CA LYS A 44 4.91 -7.44 7.68
C LYS A 44 3.82 -6.52 8.21
N GLU A 45 3.15 -6.94 9.29
CA GLU A 45 2.04 -6.16 9.82
C GLU A 45 2.56 -5.10 10.78
N ILE A 46 2.76 -3.88 10.28
CA ILE A 46 3.20 -2.72 11.04
C ILE A 46 1.99 -1.82 11.20
N PRO A 47 1.53 -1.55 12.43
CA PRO A 47 0.26 -0.83 12.59
C PRO A 47 0.28 0.58 12.04
N THR A 48 1.29 1.39 12.39
CA THR A 48 1.36 2.77 11.91
C THR A 48 2.81 3.12 11.57
N ILE A 49 2.97 4.23 10.88
CA ILE A 49 4.31 4.74 10.56
C ILE A 49 5.10 5.01 11.83
N ASN A 50 4.42 5.37 12.92
CA ASN A 50 5.11 5.63 14.19
C ASN A 50 5.74 4.39 14.78
N ASP A 51 5.34 3.21 14.30
CA ASP A 51 5.88 1.93 14.79
C ASP A 51 7.06 1.43 13.98
N LEU A 52 7.49 2.19 12.97
CA LEU A 52 8.63 1.77 12.15
C LEU A 52 9.90 1.68 12.99
N GLN A 53 10.71 0.67 12.68
CA GLN A 53 12.02 0.48 13.27
C GLN A 53 13.08 0.85 12.24
N GLU A 54 14.32 1.04 12.70
CA GLU A 54 15.42 1.27 11.78
C GLU A 54 15.58 0.12 10.79
N SER A 55 15.27 -1.09 11.23
CA SER A 55 15.38 -2.27 10.37
C SER A 55 14.33 -2.29 9.27
N ASP A 56 13.32 -1.45 9.33
CA ASP A 56 12.27 -1.37 8.30
C ASP A 56 12.65 -0.42 7.16
N ARG A 57 13.83 0.17 7.22
CA ARG A 57 14.24 1.21 6.27
C ARG A 57 14.18 0.71 4.83
N GLU A 58 14.74 -0.45 4.58
CA GLU A 58 14.77 -1.01 3.24
C GLU A 58 13.37 -1.37 2.75
N LEU A 59 12.54 -1.89 3.64
CA LEU A 59 11.16 -2.23 3.29
C LEU A 59 10.40 -1.01 2.80
N ILE A 60 10.53 0.07 3.52
CA ILE A 60 9.84 1.30 3.14
C ILE A 60 10.35 1.84 1.80
N UNK A 61 11.45 1.74 1.62
CA UNK A 61 11.99 2.17 0.46
C UNK A 61 11.52 1.44 -0.69
N ASN A 62 11.52 0.23 -0.45
CA ASN A 62 11.05 -0.64 -1.52
C ASN A 62 9.59 -0.41 -1.86
N MET A 63 8.78 -0.06 -0.89
CA MET A 63 7.39 0.24 -1.17
C MET A 63 7.26 1.39 -2.15
N PHE A 64 8.07 2.42 -2.00
CA PHE A 64 8.05 3.55 -2.93
C PHE A 64 8.54 3.14 -4.32
N LEU A 65 9.54 2.27 -4.39
CA LEU A 65 10.02 1.79 -5.69
C LEU A 65 8.97 0.97 -6.41
N VAL A 66 8.26 0.13 -5.66
CA VAL A 66 7.14 -0.65 -6.22
C VAL A 66 6.08 0.30 -6.77
N ALA A 67 5.73 1.33 -5.99
CA ALA A 67 4.72 2.29 -6.43
C ALA A 67 5.15 3.00 -7.70
N LYS A 68 6.41 3.41 -7.78
CA LYS A 68 6.93 4.07 -8.98
C LYS A 68 6.81 3.15 -10.19
N ASN A 69 7.17 1.89 -10.03
CA ASN A 69 7.13 0.95 -11.15
C ASN A 69 5.70 0.66 -11.60
N ILE A 70 4.76 0.59 -10.66
CA ILE A 70 3.36 0.41 -11.00
C ILE A 70 2.85 1.61 -11.80
N ALA A 71 3.22 2.83 -11.37
CA ALA A 71 2.80 4.04 -12.10
C ALA A 71 3.32 4.02 -13.53
N LEU A 72 4.57 3.59 -13.72
CA LEU A 72 5.13 3.46 -15.07
C LEU A 72 4.36 2.43 -15.89
N ASP A 73 4.08 1.27 -15.29
CA ASP A 73 3.38 0.21 -16.00
C ASP A 73 1.98 0.64 -16.41
N LEU A 74 1.32 1.44 -15.60
CA LEU A 74 -0.02 1.91 -15.91
C LEU A 74 -0.04 3.16 -16.78
N GLY A 75 1.12 3.73 -17.06
CA GLY A 75 1.19 4.91 -17.91
C GLY A 75 0.74 6.19 -17.23
N ILE A 76 0.78 6.24 -15.90
CA ILE A 76 0.33 7.41 -15.15
C ILE A 76 1.49 8.16 -14.50
N GLN A 77 2.71 7.91 -14.95
CA GLN A 77 3.89 8.47 -14.31
C GLN A 77 3.97 9.99 -14.35
N GLU A 78 3.14 10.62 -15.19
CA GLU A 78 3.15 12.08 -15.31
C GLU A 78 2.42 12.77 -14.15
N ALA A 79 1.54 12.05 -13.44
CA ALA A 79 0.75 12.70 -12.39
C ALA A 79 0.17 11.67 -11.43
N TYR A 80 0.81 11.50 -10.28
CA TYR A 80 0.26 10.64 -9.25
C TYR A 80 0.74 11.12 -7.89
N LYS A 81 0.02 10.72 -6.85
CA LYS A 81 0.35 11.07 -5.47
C LYS A 81 0.62 9.80 -4.68
N LEU A 82 1.54 9.91 -3.74
CA LEU A 82 1.85 8.84 -2.80
C LEU A 82 1.68 9.40 -1.40
N ARG A 83 0.92 8.69 -0.56
CA ARG A 83 0.75 9.16 0.81
C ARG A 83 0.51 8.01 1.76
N PHE A 84 0.97 8.19 3.01
CA PHE A 84 0.56 7.40 4.15
C PHE A 84 -0.34 8.26 5.03
N ASN A 85 -1.43 7.68 5.56
CA ASN A 85 -2.22 8.30 6.61
C ASN A 85 -1.74 7.71 7.93
N VAL A 86 -1.43 8.59 8.87
CA VAL A 86 -0.85 8.16 10.16
C VAL A 86 -1.76 8.58 11.30
N UNK A 87 -2.30 7.50 11.87
CA UNK A 87 -3.14 7.64 12.93
C UNK A 87 -4.51 7.98 12.46
N GLU A 88 -5.52 7.72 13.37
CA GLU A 88 -6.93 7.78 13.04
C GLU A 88 -7.40 9.17 12.63
N LYS A 89 -6.93 10.17 13.34
CA LYS A 89 -7.39 11.52 13.04
C LYS A 89 -6.90 12.02 11.70
N ALA A 90 -5.89 11.37 11.12
CA ALA A 90 -5.40 11.70 9.79
C ALA A 90 -5.97 10.76 8.73
N GLY A 91 -6.96 9.93 9.11
CA GLY A 91 -7.67 9.12 8.14
C GLY A 91 -7.19 7.69 8.01
N GLN A 92 -6.34 7.22 8.91
CA GLN A 92 -5.92 5.82 8.84
C GLN A 92 -7.05 4.95 9.36
N GLU A 93 -7.60 4.08 8.53
CA GLU A 93 -8.73 3.23 8.90
C GLU A 93 -8.31 1.80 9.22
N ILE A 94 -7.24 1.33 8.60
CA ILE A 94 -6.74 -0.02 8.82
C ILE A 94 -5.35 0.10 9.41
N PHE A 95 -5.11 -0.57 10.55
CA PHE A 95 -3.85 -0.43 11.26
C PHE A 95 -2.86 -1.50 10.85
N HIS A 96 -2.51 -1.38 9.59
CA HIS A 96 -1.50 -2.12 8.88
C HIS A 96 -1.10 -1.14 7.78
N ILE A 97 0.11 -0.60 7.83
CA ILE A 97 0.46 0.52 6.96
C ILE A 97 0.25 0.17 5.49
N HIS A 98 -0.18 1.16 4.74
CA HIS A 98 -0.39 0.99 3.32
C HIS A 98 -0.16 2.33 2.63
N LEU A 99 0.63 2.30 1.59
CA LEU A 99 0.97 3.48 0.81
C LEU A 99 -0.09 3.66 -0.26
N HIS A 100 -0.81 4.77 -0.21
CA HIS A 100 -1.81 5.08 -1.23
C HIS A 100 -1.13 5.65 -2.47
N LEU A 101 -1.47 5.09 -3.62
CA LEU A 101 -1.09 5.65 -4.91
C LEU A 101 -2.38 6.08 -5.59
N THR A 102 -2.54 7.37 -5.85
CA THR A 102 -3.74 7.87 -6.50
C THR A 102 -3.37 8.70 -7.71
N SER A 103 -4.22 8.64 -8.73
CA SER A 103 -4.03 9.42 -9.94
C SER A 103 -5.36 9.69 -10.58
N GLU A 104 -5.49 10.88 -11.19
CA GLU A 104 -6.70 11.25 -11.92
C GLU A 104 -6.54 11.12 -13.43
N ILE A 105 -5.39 10.66 -13.90
CA ILE A 105 -5.19 10.49 -15.33
C ILE A 105 -5.26 9.03 -15.77
#